data_d355c9d625887fd7d606ed44a5d45a8c
#
_entry.id   d355c9d625887fd7d606ed44a5d45a8c
#
_cell.length_a   1.000
_cell.length_b   1.000
_cell.length_c   1.000
_cell.angle_alpha   90.00
_cell.angle_beta   90.00
_cell.angle_gamma   90.00
#
_symmetry.space_group_name_H-M   'P 1'
#
loop_
_entity.id
_entity.type
_entity.pdbx_description
1 polymer ?
#
loop_
_entity_poly.entity_id
_entity_poly.type
_entity_poly.pdbx_seq_one_letter_code
_entity_poly.pdbx_strand_id
1 'polypeptide(L)' 'MAETNYQILIEMRNSIVEYLDEEKTINEKALLAYEPKPIQEQDSEIRIMREKEAIKLRDRITELSRHIAVIKRMFPNT' A
#
# COMPACT_ATOMS: atom_id res chain seq x y z
N MET A 1 -21.87 25.06 9.70
CA MET A 1 -22.83 24.04 10.09
C MET A 1 -22.15 22.72 10.28
N ALA A 2 -22.49 22.04 11.38
CA ALA A 2 -21.78 20.83 11.80
C ALA A 2 -21.88 19.70 10.77
N GLU A 3 -23.02 19.51 10.14
CA GLU A 3 -23.21 18.45 9.14
C GLU A 3 -22.35 18.65 7.91
N THR A 4 -22.23 19.89 7.44
CA THR A 4 -21.40 20.19 6.27
C THR A 4 -19.93 19.94 6.56
N ASN A 5 -19.47 20.35 7.75
CA ASN A 5 -18.10 20.09 8.17
C ASN A 5 -17.82 18.61 8.31
N TYR A 6 -18.78 17.87 8.85
CA TYR A 6 -18.66 16.43 8.98
C TYR A 6 -18.53 15.76 7.62
N GLN A 7 -19.36 16.16 6.66
CA GLN A 7 -19.29 15.62 5.30
C GLN A 7 -17.95 15.92 4.63
N ILE A 8 -17.45 17.14 4.81
CA ILE A 8 -16.14 17.52 4.28
C ILE A 8 -15.05 16.61 4.85
N LEU A 9 -15.09 16.37 6.16
CA LEU A 9 -14.12 15.49 6.81
C LEU A 9 -14.20 14.07 6.29
N ILE A 10 -15.40 13.56 6.07
CA ILE A 10 -15.59 12.22 5.50
C ILE A 10 -15.01 12.15 4.08
N GLU A 11 -15.29 13.15 3.27
CA GLU A 11 -14.81 13.19 1.89
C GLU A 11 -13.28 13.28 1.85
N MET A 12 -12.70 14.09 2.74
CA MET A 12 -11.25 14.19 2.85
C MET A 12 -10.63 12.86 3.25
N ARG A 13 -11.22 12.20 4.26
CA ARG A 13 -10.76 10.87 4.67
C ARG A 13 -10.82 9.88 3.52
N ASN A 14 -11.94 9.85 2.82
CA ASN A 14 -12.14 8.92 1.70
C ASN A 14 -11.13 9.17 0.59
N SER A 15 -10.82 10.43 0.30
CA SER A 15 -9.81 10.78 -0.69
C SER A 15 -8.42 10.31 -0.29
N ILE A 16 -8.08 10.46 0.99
CA ILE A 16 -6.79 9.99 1.50
C ILE A 16 -6.70 8.48 1.42
N VAL A 17 -7.75 7.79 1.87
CA VAL A 17 -7.79 6.31 1.83
C VAL A 17 -7.71 5.82 0.40
N GLU A 18 -8.42 6.46 -0.52
CA GLU A 18 -8.38 6.11 -1.94
C GLU A 18 -6.97 6.25 -2.51
N TYR A 19 -6.29 7.35 -2.18
CA TYR A 19 -4.91 7.56 -2.61
C TYR A 19 -3.99 6.46 -2.08
N LEU A 20 -4.12 6.12 -0.79
CA LEU A 20 -3.30 5.08 -0.19
C LEU A 20 -3.60 3.70 -0.78
N ASP A 21 -4.87 3.42 -1.09
CA ASP A 21 -5.27 2.19 -1.76
C ASP A 21 -4.67 2.08 -3.16
N GLU A 22 -4.64 3.19 -3.90
CA GLU A 22 -4.01 3.22 -5.21
C GLU A 22 -2.52 2.94 -5.11
N GLU A 23 -1.84 3.57 -4.15
CA GLU A 23 -0.43 3.31 -3.91
C GLU A 23 -0.17 1.86 -3.53
N LYS A 24 -1.03 1.29 -2.69
CA LYS A 24 -0.96 -0.11 -2.31
C LYS A 24 -1.07 -1.01 -3.54
N THR A 25 -2.05 -0.74 -4.40
CA THR A 25 -2.27 -1.51 -5.62
C THR A 25 -1.07 -1.44 -6.56
N ILE A 26 -0.48 -0.25 -6.72
CA ILE A 26 0.71 -0.07 -7.53
C ILE A 26 1.86 -0.93 -7.00
N ASN A 27 2.06 -0.92 -5.68
CA ASN A 27 3.10 -1.72 -5.05
C ASN A 27 2.83 -3.22 -5.17
N GLU A 28 1.58 -3.64 -5.07
CA GLU A 28 1.19 -5.04 -5.25
C GLU A 28 1.49 -5.52 -6.68
N LYS A 29 1.19 -4.70 -7.66
CA LYS A 29 1.51 -5.02 -9.06
C LYS A 29 3.01 -5.08 -9.29
N ALA A 30 3.75 -4.14 -8.71
CA ALA A 30 5.20 -4.16 -8.81
C ALA A 30 5.79 -5.40 -8.14
N LEU A 31 5.22 -5.84 -7.02
CA LEU A 31 5.67 -7.04 -6.32
C LEU A 31 5.56 -8.27 -7.21
N LEU A 32 4.50 -8.38 -7.99
CA LEU A 32 4.33 -9.51 -8.90
C LEU A 32 5.48 -9.62 -9.90
N ALA A 33 6.02 -8.48 -10.33
CA ALA A 33 7.15 -8.46 -11.26
C ALA A 33 8.45 -8.93 -10.61
N TYR A 34 8.57 -8.80 -9.29
CA TYR A 34 9.77 -9.17 -8.55
C TYR A 34 9.68 -10.53 -7.87
N GLU A 35 8.55 -11.21 -7.96
CA GLU A 35 8.44 -12.53 -7.37
C GLU A 35 9.33 -13.53 -8.12
N PRO A 36 10.03 -14.42 -7.41
CA PRO A 36 10.98 -15.31 -8.04
C PRO A 36 10.31 -16.33 -8.96
N LYS A 37 10.88 -16.48 -10.14
CA LYS A 37 10.49 -17.52 -11.07
C LYS A 37 11.53 -18.63 -10.95
N PRO A 38 11.19 -19.78 -10.39
CA PRO A 38 12.19 -20.74 -9.94
C PRO A 38 13.08 -21.33 -11.03
N ILE A 39 12.71 -21.21 -12.28
CA ILE A 39 13.41 -21.91 -13.35
C ILE A 39 14.45 -21.05 -14.07
N GLN A 40 14.39 -19.72 -13.90
CA GLN A 40 15.15 -18.81 -14.74
C GLN A 40 16.23 -18.02 -14.03
N GLU A 41 16.28 -18.12 -12.71
CA GLU A 41 17.22 -17.36 -11.92
C GLU A 41 18.51 -18.13 -11.70
N GLN A 42 19.42 -18.01 -12.66
CA GLN A 42 20.72 -18.66 -12.54
C GLN A 42 21.77 -17.75 -11.92
N ASP A 43 21.53 -16.44 -11.94
CA ASP A 43 22.45 -15.47 -11.37
C ASP A 43 22.04 -15.15 -9.94
N SER A 44 22.90 -15.50 -8.99
CA SER A 44 22.61 -15.28 -7.58
C SER A 44 22.54 -13.81 -7.22
N GLU A 45 23.28 -12.93 -7.89
CA GLU A 45 23.21 -11.49 -7.62
C GLU A 45 21.86 -10.91 -8.03
N ILE A 46 21.36 -11.31 -9.19
CA ILE A 46 20.06 -10.87 -9.67
C ILE A 46 18.96 -11.36 -8.73
N ARG A 47 19.05 -12.63 -8.30
CA ARG A 47 18.08 -13.21 -7.39
C ARG A 47 18.04 -12.47 -6.05
N ILE A 48 19.23 -12.20 -5.50
CA ILE A 48 19.34 -11.46 -4.24
C ILE A 48 18.74 -10.06 -4.37
N MET A 49 19.04 -9.39 -5.48
CA MET A 49 18.50 -8.04 -5.74
C MET A 49 16.98 -8.07 -5.84
N ARG A 50 16.43 -9.06 -6.54
CA ARG A 50 14.98 -9.21 -6.65
C ARG A 50 14.33 -9.50 -5.31
N GLU A 51 14.95 -10.35 -4.49
CA GLU A 51 14.44 -10.63 -3.15
C GLU A 51 14.42 -9.39 -2.28
N LYS A 52 15.47 -8.57 -2.35
CA LYS A 52 15.52 -7.31 -1.59
C LYS A 52 14.42 -6.35 -2.01
N GLU A 53 14.20 -6.22 -3.32
CA GLU A 53 13.13 -5.35 -3.82
C GLU A 53 11.75 -5.87 -3.43
N ALA A 54 11.55 -7.19 -3.49
CA ALA A 54 10.30 -7.80 -3.07
C ALA A 54 10.02 -7.54 -1.58
N ILE A 55 11.05 -7.65 -0.75
CA ILE A 55 10.91 -7.37 0.69
C ILE A 55 10.51 -5.92 0.92
N LYS A 56 11.15 -4.98 0.24
CA LYS A 56 10.80 -3.56 0.35
C LYS A 56 9.36 -3.31 -0.05
N LEU A 57 8.91 -3.93 -1.13
CA LEU A 57 7.55 -3.77 -1.61
C LEU A 57 6.54 -4.35 -0.63
N ARG A 58 6.82 -5.53 -0.07
CA ARG A 58 5.95 -6.14 0.94
C ARG A 58 5.85 -5.27 2.19
N ASP A 59 6.98 -4.73 2.64
CA ASP A 59 7.01 -3.83 3.80
C ASP A 59 6.18 -2.58 3.53
N ARG A 60 6.30 -2.02 2.34
CA ARG A 60 5.53 -0.83 1.97
C ARG A 60 4.03 -1.14 1.90
N ILE A 61 3.66 -2.28 1.34
CA ILE A 61 2.25 -2.71 1.27
C ILE A 61 1.68 -2.86 2.68
N THR A 62 2.44 -3.49 3.58
CA THR A 62 2.04 -3.66 4.97
C THR A 62 1.88 -2.31 5.66
N GLU A 63 2.81 -1.40 5.44
CA GLU A 63 2.77 -0.05 6.00
C GLU A 63 1.55 0.73 5.49
N LEU A 64 1.30 0.68 4.19
CA LEU A 64 0.15 1.34 3.59
C LEU A 64 -1.15 0.76 4.13
N SER A 65 -1.24 -0.56 4.28
CA SER A 65 -2.41 -1.22 4.84
C SER A 65 -2.67 -0.77 6.28
N ARG A 66 -1.60 -0.62 7.05
CA ARG A 66 -1.69 -0.14 8.43
C ARG A 66 -2.18 1.29 8.49
N HIS A 67 -1.63 2.16 7.63
CA HIS A 67 -2.05 3.57 7.57
C HIS A 67 -3.53 3.69 7.21
N ILE A 68 -3.98 2.92 6.23
CA ILE A 68 -5.39 2.89 5.84
C ILE A 68 -6.26 2.50 7.02
N ALA A 69 -5.90 1.43 7.72
CA ALA A 69 -6.66 0.96 8.86
C ALA A 69 -6.72 2.00 9.99
N VAL A 70 -5.60 2.68 10.25
CA VAL A 70 -5.53 3.72 11.28
C VAL A 70 -6.44 4.89 10.92
N ILE A 71 -6.36 5.36 9.69
CA ILE A 71 -7.17 6.50 9.22
C ILE A 71 -8.65 6.17 9.31
N LYS A 72 -9.05 4.98 8.86
CA LYS A 72 -10.46 4.56 8.93
C LYS A 72 -10.98 4.47 10.36
N ARG A 73 -10.10 4.12 11.30
CA ARG A 73 -10.48 3.96 12.70
C ARG A 73 -10.51 5.29 13.45
N MET A 74 -9.63 6.20 13.08
CA MET A 74 -9.49 7.47 13.80
C MET A 74 -10.47 8.53 13.34
N PHE A 75 -10.99 8.47 12.09
CA PHE A 75 -11.52 9.72 11.58
C PHE A 75 -12.40 9.53 10.35
N PRO A 76 -13.55 10.17 10.35
CA PRO A 76 -14.20 10.65 11.55
C PRO A 76 -14.69 9.48 12.39
N ASN A 77 -14.70 9.65 13.66
CA ASN A 77 -15.11 8.58 14.56
C ASN A 77 -16.63 8.56 14.67
N THR A 78 -17.23 7.70 13.88
CA THR A 78 -18.67 7.55 13.90
C THR A 78 -19.09 6.20 14.41
#